data_e6f1649807ae8bf42b961080741cbd79
#
_entry.id   e6f1649807ae8bf42b961080741cbd79
#
_cell.length_a   1.000
_cell.length_b   1.000
_cell.length_c   1.000
_cell.angle_alpha   90.00
_cell.angle_beta   90.00
_cell.angle_gamma   90.00
#
_symmetry.space_group_name_H-M   'P 1'
#
loop_
_entity.id
_entity.type
_entity.pdbx_description
1 polymer ?
#
loop_
_entity_poly.entity_id
_entity_poly.type
_entity_poly.pdbx_seq_one_letter_code
_entity_poly.pdbx_strand_id
1 'polypeptide(L)'
;EFKDVTFGYEKEQPILHNINFKINPGETVALVGPTGSGKTSITALVNRFYDAWEGSIFVGGENVRDVTQDSLGEQVSMVLQEPFLFTGTILENIKYRCDGATFEEIIASAKAVGAHDFIEDLPAGYNTILEQRGANLSLGQRQLISFARAIVADAKILVLDEATASIDSYTEMQIQTALRKLLEGRTGLVIAHRLATIRGCDRIIVLKDGRIFEEGTHEELLSKKGLYASLYTLNYASFDDIPEDSEEKL
;
A
#
# COMPACT_ATOMS: atom_id res chain seq x y z
N GLU A 1 1.38 0.22 16.17
CA GLU A 1 1.70 1.37 17.04
C GLU A 1 3.20 1.61 17.05
N PHE A 2 3.61 2.87 16.91
CA PHE A 2 4.99 3.34 17.05
C PHE A 2 5.08 4.15 18.34
N LYS A 3 6.08 3.84 19.19
CA LYS A 3 6.36 4.54 20.45
C LYS A 3 7.81 4.99 20.50
N ASP A 4 8.02 6.30 20.44
CA ASP A 4 9.31 6.99 20.56
C ASP A 4 10.38 6.45 19.59
N VAL A 5 9.96 6.10 18.35
CA VAL A 5 10.80 5.40 17.39
C VAL A 5 11.77 6.34 16.71
N THR A 6 13.06 6.05 16.87
CA THR A 6 14.19 6.68 16.16
C THR A 6 14.89 5.62 15.32
N PHE A 7 15.19 5.96 14.05
CA PHE A 7 15.78 5.01 13.11
C PHE A 7 16.60 5.70 12.01
N GLY A 8 17.64 5.03 11.55
CA GLY A 8 18.42 5.35 10.35
C GLY A 8 19.04 4.11 9.74
N TYR A 9 19.48 4.19 8.48
CA TYR A 9 20.16 3.08 7.80
C TYR A 9 21.67 3.03 8.12
N GLU A 10 22.26 4.20 8.41
CA GLU A 10 23.67 4.34 8.75
C GLU A 10 23.80 4.89 10.17
N LYS A 11 24.82 4.43 10.92
CA LYS A 11 25.09 4.94 12.26
C LYS A 11 25.22 6.47 12.25
N GLU A 12 24.66 7.12 13.27
CA GLU A 12 24.71 8.57 13.48
C GLU A 12 23.96 9.42 12.42
N GLN A 13 23.26 8.79 11.48
CA GLN A 13 22.40 9.47 10.50
C GLN A 13 20.93 9.05 10.68
N PRO A 14 20.22 9.60 11.66
CA PRO A 14 18.83 9.27 11.86
C PRO A 14 17.97 9.85 10.73
N ILE A 15 17.04 9.01 10.22
CA ILE A 15 16.05 9.38 9.20
C ILE A 15 14.68 9.59 9.83
N LEU A 16 14.36 8.84 10.89
CA LEU A 16 13.15 9.00 11.67
C LEU A 16 13.51 9.45 13.08
N HIS A 17 12.78 10.44 13.59
CA HIS A 17 13.06 11.09 14.87
C HIS A 17 11.83 11.06 15.76
N ASN A 18 11.85 10.24 16.81
CA ASN A 18 10.82 10.17 17.83
C ASN A 18 9.40 10.04 17.23
N ILE A 19 9.22 9.06 16.36
CA ILE A 19 7.95 8.80 15.69
C ILE A 19 6.97 8.15 16.68
N ASN A 20 5.81 8.77 16.83
CA ASN A 20 4.73 8.32 17.69
C ASN A 20 3.40 8.37 16.94
N PHE A 21 2.79 7.23 16.67
CA PHE A 21 1.42 7.13 16.18
C PHE A 21 0.88 5.72 16.40
N LYS A 22 -0.46 5.61 16.34
CA LYS A 22 -1.17 4.34 16.42
C LYS A 22 -2.24 4.30 15.34
N ILE A 23 -2.41 3.15 14.70
CA ILE A 23 -3.49 2.83 13.77
C ILE A 23 -4.43 1.89 14.49
N ASN A 24 -5.72 2.21 14.51
CA ASN A 24 -6.74 1.36 15.13
C ASN A 24 -7.12 0.21 14.18
N PRO A 25 -7.60 -0.93 14.72
CA PRO A 25 -8.12 -2.01 13.88
C PRO A 25 -9.20 -1.50 12.92
N GLY A 26 -9.06 -1.83 11.64
CA GLY A 26 -9.98 -1.41 10.58
C GLY A 26 -9.77 0.02 10.07
N GLU A 27 -8.84 0.79 10.64
CA GLU A 27 -8.50 2.14 10.20
C GLU A 27 -7.51 2.08 9.03
N THR A 28 -7.72 2.92 8.02
CA THR A 28 -6.77 3.14 6.94
C THR A 28 -6.10 4.50 7.09
N VAL A 29 -4.76 4.49 7.22
CA VAL A 29 -3.94 5.69 7.40
C VAL A 29 -3.04 5.91 6.20
N ALA A 30 -3.11 7.12 5.62
CA ALA A 30 -2.20 7.54 4.56
C ALA A 30 -0.94 8.21 5.15
N LEU A 31 0.23 7.81 4.65
CA LEU A 31 1.49 8.53 4.86
C LEU A 31 1.74 9.45 3.67
N VAL A 32 1.83 10.74 3.92
CA VAL A 32 2.06 11.78 2.91
C VAL A 32 3.28 12.61 3.31
N GLY A 33 3.99 13.15 2.34
CA GLY A 33 5.16 14.00 2.61
C GLY A 33 6.13 14.03 1.44
N PRO A 34 7.10 14.94 1.44
CA PRO A 34 8.12 15.04 0.40
C PRO A 34 8.93 13.75 0.25
N THR A 35 9.60 13.59 -0.89
CA THR A 35 10.59 12.52 -1.07
C THR A 35 11.68 12.65 0.01
N GLY A 36 12.09 11.52 0.59
CA GLY A 36 13.06 11.50 1.68
C GLY A 36 12.50 11.82 3.08
N SER A 37 11.19 12.06 3.24
CA SER A 37 10.60 12.35 4.56
C SER A 37 10.52 11.15 5.52
N GLY A 38 10.86 9.93 5.07
CA GLY A 38 10.88 8.72 5.91
C GLY A 38 9.70 7.77 5.76
N LYS A 39 8.77 8.00 4.79
CA LYS A 39 7.58 7.15 4.57
C LYS A 39 7.93 5.66 4.37
N THR A 40 8.84 5.38 3.45
CA THR A 40 9.30 4.01 3.15
C THR A 40 10.05 3.39 4.34
N SER A 41 10.73 4.21 5.16
CA SER A 41 11.39 3.71 6.37
C SER A 41 10.37 3.24 7.42
N ILE A 42 9.22 3.91 7.55
CA ILE A 42 8.13 3.47 8.42
C ILE A 42 7.60 2.10 7.97
N THR A 43 7.34 1.91 6.66
CA THR A 43 6.85 0.62 6.15
C THR A 43 7.88 -0.49 6.29
N ALA A 44 9.17 -0.18 6.12
CA ALA A 44 10.26 -1.13 6.34
C ALA A 44 10.36 -1.60 7.80
N LEU A 45 10.07 -0.70 8.75
CA LEU A 45 10.08 -1.01 10.18
C LEU A 45 8.86 -1.83 10.61
N VAL A 46 7.66 -1.58 10.03
CA VAL A 46 6.47 -2.39 10.31
C VAL A 46 6.70 -3.84 9.91
N ASN A 47 7.35 -4.08 8.77
CA ASN A 47 7.69 -5.41 8.27
C ASN A 47 8.97 -5.98 8.91
N ARG A 48 9.59 -5.22 9.81
CA ARG A 48 10.85 -5.57 10.47
C ARG A 48 11.95 -5.98 9.49
N PHE A 49 12.08 -5.26 8.36
CA PHE A 49 13.25 -5.36 7.49
C PHE A 49 14.48 -4.73 8.16
N TYR A 50 14.25 -3.84 9.11
CA TYR A 50 15.22 -3.22 10.01
C TYR A 50 14.65 -3.14 11.42
N ASP A 51 15.52 -3.08 12.42
CA ASP A 51 15.16 -2.77 13.80
C ASP A 51 15.33 -1.29 14.09
N ALA A 52 14.40 -0.69 14.82
CA ALA A 52 14.52 0.68 15.29
C ALA A 52 15.74 0.83 16.22
N TRP A 53 16.39 1.99 16.24
CA TRP A 53 17.48 2.25 17.17
C TRP A 53 16.95 2.48 18.58
N GLU A 54 15.88 3.26 18.68
CA GLU A 54 15.21 3.59 19.94
C GLU A 54 13.71 3.41 19.77
N GLY A 55 13.02 3.25 20.89
CA GLY A 55 11.57 3.06 20.93
C GLY A 55 11.14 1.63 20.59
N SER A 56 9.85 1.48 20.35
CA SER A 56 9.23 0.18 20.11
C SER A 56 8.13 0.26 19.06
N ILE A 57 7.96 -0.82 18.31
CA ILE A 57 6.94 -0.96 17.27
C ILE A 57 6.08 -2.17 17.62
N PHE A 58 4.77 -2.00 17.61
CA PHE A 58 3.82 -3.05 17.97
C PHE A 58 2.90 -3.35 16.79
N VAL A 59 2.71 -4.63 16.52
CA VAL A 59 1.75 -5.19 15.55
C VAL A 59 0.85 -6.17 16.28
N GLY A 60 -0.46 -5.96 16.24
CA GLY A 60 -1.42 -6.79 16.99
C GLY A 60 -1.25 -6.76 18.51
N GLY A 61 -0.56 -5.75 19.05
CA GLY A 61 -0.23 -5.63 20.48
C GLY A 61 1.12 -6.23 20.86
N GLU A 62 1.75 -7.00 20.00
CA GLU A 62 3.07 -7.62 20.22
C GLU A 62 4.19 -6.75 19.67
N ASN A 63 5.31 -6.65 20.39
CA ASN A 63 6.49 -5.95 19.86
C ASN A 63 7.08 -6.75 18.70
N VAL A 64 7.31 -6.10 17.58
CA VAL A 64 7.86 -6.77 16.38
C VAL A 64 9.22 -7.45 16.60
N ARG A 65 9.96 -7.05 17.65
CA ARG A 65 11.23 -7.67 18.03
C ARG A 65 11.07 -9.00 18.73
N ASP A 66 9.92 -9.23 19.37
CA ASP A 66 9.67 -10.40 20.23
C ASP A 66 8.96 -11.53 19.46
N VAL A 67 8.59 -11.29 18.20
CA VAL A 67 7.93 -12.27 17.33
C VAL A 67 8.85 -12.74 16.21
N THR A 68 8.54 -13.89 15.61
CA THR A 68 9.28 -14.38 14.43
C THR A 68 8.87 -13.63 13.18
N GLN A 69 9.75 -13.60 12.17
CA GLN A 69 9.43 -13.00 10.85
C GLN A 69 8.25 -13.72 10.17
N ASP A 70 8.13 -15.03 10.36
CA ASP A 70 7.01 -15.81 9.80
C ASP A 70 5.69 -15.40 10.44
N SER A 71 5.62 -15.33 11.77
CA SER A 71 4.44 -14.87 12.49
C SER A 71 4.04 -13.44 12.12
N LEU A 72 5.01 -12.53 11.97
CA LEU A 72 4.76 -11.17 11.53
C LEU A 72 4.22 -11.16 10.08
N GLY A 73 4.80 -11.97 9.19
CA GLY A 73 4.38 -12.06 7.80
C GLY A 73 2.99 -12.69 7.59
N GLU A 74 2.46 -13.43 8.58
CA GLU A 74 1.07 -13.90 8.58
C GLU A 74 0.08 -12.77 8.93
N GLN A 75 0.51 -11.79 9.71
CA GLN A 75 -0.34 -10.67 10.14
C GLN A 75 -0.26 -9.47 9.20
N VAL A 76 0.89 -9.25 8.56
CA VAL A 76 1.17 -8.08 7.73
C VAL A 76 1.46 -8.51 6.30
N SER A 77 0.66 -8.06 5.36
CA SER A 77 0.93 -8.20 3.93
C SER A 77 1.41 -6.88 3.35
N MET A 78 2.48 -6.92 2.56
CA MET A 78 3.05 -5.75 1.92
C MET A 78 2.85 -5.82 0.41
N VAL A 79 2.30 -4.75 -0.16
CA VAL A 79 2.26 -4.52 -1.61
C VAL A 79 3.25 -3.42 -1.95
N LEU A 80 4.25 -3.77 -2.74
CA LEU A 80 5.33 -2.89 -3.15
C LEU A 80 4.91 -1.96 -4.29
N GLN A 81 5.54 -0.81 -4.38
CA GLN A 81 5.42 0.14 -5.48
C GLN A 81 5.66 -0.53 -6.85
N GLU A 82 6.72 -1.32 -6.98
CA GLU A 82 6.95 -2.20 -8.13
C GLU A 82 6.55 -3.62 -7.73
N PRO A 83 5.45 -4.16 -8.29
CA PRO A 83 5.01 -5.52 -7.98
C PRO A 83 6.08 -6.54 -8.33
N PHE A 84 6.52 -7.31 -7.33
CA PHE A 84 7.49 -8.38 -7.55
C PHE A 84 6.77 -9.71 -7.77
N LEU A 85 6.95 -10.27 -8.97
CA LEU A 85 6.45 -11.60 -9.32
C LEU A 85 7.64 -12.55 -9.52
N PHE A 86 7.47 -13.76 -8.97
CA PHE A 86 8.45 -14.82 -9.12
C PHE A 86 8.30 -15.51 -10.48
N THR A 87 9.39 -16.07 -11.01
CA THR A 87 9.33 -17.02 -12.11
C THR A 87 8.51 -18.24 -11.67
N GLY A 88 7.57 -18.66 -12.49
CA GLY A 88 6.58 -19.70 -12.19
C GLY A 88 5.24 -19.33 -12.77
N THR A 89 4.19 -20.07 -12.45
CA THR A 89 2.84 -19.81 -12.94
C THR A 89 2.18 -18.62 -12.23
N ILE A 90 1.15 -18.03 -12.84
CA ILE A 90 0.29 -17.04 -12.21
C ILE A 90 -0.34 -17.62 -10.94
N LEU A 91 -0.81 -18.88 -11.02
CA LEU A 91 -1.34 -19.62 -9.87
C LEU A 91 -0.37 -19.62 -8.69
N GLU A 92 0.88 -20.04 -8.91
CA GLU A 92 1.92 -20.10 -7.88
C GLU A 92 2.22 -18.71 -7.30
N ASN A 93 2.18 -17.69 -8.13
CA ASN A 93 2.39 -16.31 -7.70
C ASN A 93 1.25 -15.79 -6.82
N ILE A 94 0.00 -16.10 -7.11
CA ILE A 94 -1.14 -15.70 -6.27
C ILE A 94 -1.14 -16.52 -4.97
N LYS A 95 -0.86 -17.82 -5.05
CA LYS A 95 -0.82 -18.76 -3.92
C LYS A 95 0.35 -18.52 -2.96
N TYR A 96 1.33 -17.74 -3.33
CA TYR A 96 2.61 -17.57 -2.62
C TYR A 96 2.46 -17.49 -1.10
N ARG A 97 3.15 -18.38 -0.36
CA ARG A 97 3.07 -18.58 1.11
C ARG A 97 1.70 -19.04 1.65
N CYS A 98 0.75 -19.39 0.81
CA CYS A 98 -0.58 -19.86 1.22
C CYS A 98 -0.80 -21.27 0.69
N ASP A 99 0.04 -22.24 1.11
CA ASP A 99 0.04 -23.63 0.57
C ASP A 99 -1.31 -24.33 0.71
N GLY A 100 -2.12 -23.95 1.69
CA GLY A 100 -3.47 -24.46 1.91
C GLY A 100 -4.56 -23.85 1.01
N ALA A 101 -4.26 -22.76 0.28
CA ALA A 101 -5.26 -22.10 -0.54
C ALA A 101 -5.73 -23.02 -1.70
N THR A 102 -7.04 -23.14 -1.85
CA THR A 102 -7.66 -23.89 -2.92
C THR A 102 -7.65 -23.09 -4.23
N PHE A 103 -7.87 -23.79 -5.35
CA PHE A 103 -7.97 -23.13 -6.65
C PHE A 103 -9.17 -22.16 -6.73
N GLU A 104 -10.28 -22.52 -6.08
CA GLU A 104 -11.48 -21.69 -5.99
C GLU A 104 -11.21 -20.39 -5.23
N GLU A 105 -10.46 -20.42 -4.13
CA GLU A 105 -10.06 -19.23 -3.37
C GLU A 105 -9.12 -18.31 -4.18
N ILE A 106 -8.22 -18.90 -4.97
CA ILE A 106 -7.34 -18.16 -5.87
C ILE A 106 -8.15 -17.46 -6.96
N ILE A 107 -9.11 -18.15 -7.61
CA ILE A 107 -10.01 -17.54 -8.58
C ILE A 107 -10.86 -16.44 -7.94
N ALA A 108 -11.41 -16.68 -6.75
CA ALA A 108 -12.21 -15.68 -6.04
C ALA A 108 -11.40 -14.42 -5.72
N SER A 109 -10.14 -14.57 -5.30
CA SER A 109 -9.24 -13.45 -5.05
C SER A 109 -8.93 -12.65 -6.33
N ALA A 110 -8.65 -13.35 -7.43
CA ALA A 110 -8.39 -12.72 -8.73
C ALA A 110 -9.63 -11.96 -9.26
N LYS A 111 -10.83 -12.52 -9.08
CA LYS A 111 -12.10 -11.84 -9.40
C LYS A 111 -12.32 -10.61 -8.56
N ALA A 112 -12.02 -10.68 -7.26
CA ALA A 112 -12.21 -9.56 -6.34
C ALA A 112 -11.39 -8.33 -6.73
N VAL A 113 -10.21 -8.51 -7.32
CA VAL A 113 -9.32 -7.42 -7.79
C VAL A 113 -9.42 -7.15 -9.30
N GLY A 114 -10.30 -7.85 -10.02
CA GLY A 114 -10.43 -7.68 -11.48
C GLY A 114 -9.28 -8.26 -12.30
N ALA A 115 -8.55 -9.23 -11.74
CA ALA A 115 -7.46 -9.91 -12.44
C ALA A 115 -7.93 -11.11 -13.26
N HIS A 116 -9.08 -11.70 -12.92
CA HIS A 116 -9.56 -12.98 -13.47
C HIS A 116 -9.68 -12.95 -14.99
N ASP A 117 -10.34 -11.93 -15.55
CA ASP A 117 -10.68 -11.90 -16.97
C ASP A 117 -9.42 -11.87 -17.84
N PHE A 118 -8.46 -10.98 -17.54
CA PHE A 118 -7.20 -10.96 -18.30
C PHE A 118 -6.38 -12.25 -18.14
N ILE A 119 -6.47 -12.92 -16.96
CA ILE A 119 -5.77 -14.20 -16.76
C ILE A 119 -6.39 -15.29 -17.65
N GLU A 120 -7.73 -15.37 -17.73
CA GLU A 120 -8.43 -16.33 -18.59
C GLU A 120 -8.18 -16.08 -20.08
N ASP A 121 -7.98 -14.83 -20.50
CA ASP A 121 -7.63 -14.45 -21.86
C ASP A 121 -6.20 -14.87 -22.29
N LEU A 122 -5.35 -15.24 -21.33
CA LEU A 122 -4.02 -15.77 -21.65
C LEU A 122 -4.10 -17.23 -22.14
N PRO A 123 -3.25 -17.65 -23.10
CA PRO A 123 -3.32 -18.99 -23.68
C PRO A 123 -3.29 -20.17 -22.71
N ALA A 124 -2.64 -19.99 -21.54
CA ALA A 124 -2.55 -21.00 -20.49
C ALA A 124 -3.29 -20.61 -19.21
N GLY A 125 -4.08 -19.51 -19.22
CA GLY A 125 -4.81 -19.03 -18.07
C GLY A 125 -3.93 -18.89 -16.82
N TYR A 126 -4.39 -19.41 -15.69
CA TYR A 126 -3.64 -19.43 -14.43
C TYR A 126 -2.32 -20.23 -14.48
N ASN A 127 -2.16 -21.13 -15.47
CA ASN A 127 -0.92 -21.87 -15.68
C ASN A 127 0.09 -21.11 -16.57
N THR A 128 -0.21 -19.89 -16.97
CA THR A 128 0.73 -19.06 -17.73
C THR A 128 2.00 -18.86 -16.92
N ILE A 129 3.14 -19.22 -17.52
CA ILE A 129 4.46 -19.06 -16.90
C ILE A 129 4.88 -17.59 -17.01
N LEU A 130 5.23 -17.02 -15.86
CA LEU A 130 5.77 -15.68 -15.77
C LEU A 130 7.28 -15.69 -15.96
N GLU A 131 7.75 -14.78 -16.80
CA GLU A 131 9.17 -14.47 -16.92
C GLU A 131 9.69 -13.76 -15.66
N GLN A 132 10.99 -13.53 -15.61
CA GLN A 132 11.61 -12.85 -14.49
C GLN A 132 10.89 -11.51 -14.20
N ARG A 133 10.44 -11.33 -12.96
CA ARG A 133 9.64 -10.19 -12.49
C ARG A 133 8.31 -9.98 -13.26
N GLY A 134 7.81 -11.00 -13.93
CA GLY A 134 6.59 -10.89 -14.73
C GLY A 134 6.72 -9.99 -15.95
N ALA A 135 7.90 -9.98 -16.60
CA ALA A 135 8.21 -9.10 -17.74
C ALA A 135 7.26 -9.27 -18.94
N ASN A 136 6.61 -10.42 -19.04
CA ASN A 136 5.59 -10.72 -20.06
C ASN A 136 4.19 -10.18 -19.74
N LEU A 137 4.02 -9.41 -18.64
CA LEU A 137 2.77 -8.77 -18.25
C LEU A 137 2.93 -7.25 -18.19
N SER A 138 1.84 -6.50 -18.40
CA SER A 138 1.83 -5.06 -18.16
C SER A 138 2.02 -4.75 -16.66
N LEU A 139 2.38 -3.52 -16.34
CA LEU A 139 2.54 -3.08 -14.95
C LEU A 139 1.23 -3.24 -14.18
N GLY A 140 0.09 -2.84 -14.76
CA GLY A 140 -1.23 -2.97 -14.15
C GLY A 140 -1.60 -4.43 -13.88
N GLN A 141 -1.36 -5.33 -14.84
CA GLN A 141 -1.60 -6.77 -14.65
C GLN A 141 -0.76 -7.35 -13.51
N ARG A 142 0.53 -6.98 -13.43
CA ARG A 142 1.38 -7.38 -12.31
C ARG A 142 0.86 -6.88 -10.97
N GLN A 143 0.34 -5.65 -10.94
CA GLN A 143 -0.22 -5.06 -9.73
C GLN A 143 -1.47 -5.80 -9.28
N LEU A 144 -2.39 -6.12 -10.19
CA LEU A 144 -3.59 -6.89 -9.89
C LEU A 144 -3.27 -8.30 -9.36
N ILE A 145 -2.25 -8.98 -9.92
CA ILE A 145 -1.78 -10.27 -9.38
C ILE A 145 -1.22 -10.11 -7.97
N SER A 146 -0.46 -9.05 -7.71
CA SER A 146 0.05 -8.75 -6.37
C SER A 146 -1.07 -8.48 -5.36
N PHE A 147 -2.14 -7.81 -5.78
CA PHE A 147 -3.33 -7.62 -4.95
C PHE A 147 -4.09 -8.92 -4.69
N ALA A 148 -4.26 -9.79 -5.72
CA ALA A 148 -4.84 -11.11 -5.54
C ALA A 148 -4.06 -11.96 -4.53
N ARG A 149 -2.72 -11.93 -4.58
CA ARG A 149 -1.82 -12.54 -3.59
C ARG A 149 -2.11 -12.03 -2.18
N ALA A 150 -2.25 -10.72 -2.01
CA ALA A 150 -2.52 -10.11 -0.70
C ALA A 150 -3.92 -10.47 -0.17
N ILE A 151 -4.91 -10.69 -1.04
CA ILE A 151 -6.23 -11.19 -0.64
C ILE A 151 -6.16 -12.65 -0.16
N VAL A 152 -5.48 -13.52 -0.91
CA VAL A 152 -5.32 -14.95 -0.54
C VAL A 152 -4.60 -15.10 0.80
N ALA A 153 -3.61 -14.25 1.06
CA ALA A 153 -2.87 -14.24 2.32
C ALA A 153 -3.74 -13.89 3.54
N ASP A 154 -4.90 -13.26 3.33
CA ASP A 154 -5.88 -12.80 4.35
C ASP A 154 -5.24 -12.09 5.56
N ALA A 155 -4.13 -11.40 5.36
CA ALA A 155 -3.49 -10.62 6.40
C ALA A 155 -4.42 -9.51 6.89
N LYS A 156 -4.43 -9.27 8.21
CA LYS A 156 -5.29 -8.27 8.85
C LYS A 156 -4.76 -6.84 8.69
N ILE A 157 -3.47 -6.72 8.43
CA ILE A 157 -2.78 -5.44 8.24
C ILE A 157 -2.18 -5.41 6.83
N LEU A 158 -2.47 -4.35 6.12
CA LEU A 158 -1.94 -4.11 4.77
C LEU A 158 -1.01 -2.89 4.79
N VAL A 159 0.20 -3.09 4.30
CA VAL A 159 1.16 -2.03 4.05
C VAL A 159 1.27 -1.85 2.55
N LEU A 160 0.90 -0.69 2.05
CA LEU A 160 0.83 -0.41 0.62
C LEU A 160 1.79 0.73 0.28
N ASP A 161 2.67 0.50 -0.67
CA ASP A 161 3.50 1.55 -1.27
C ASP A 161 2.96 1.81 -2.68
N GLU A 162 2.27 2.95 -2.85
CA GLU A 162 1.55 3.25 -4.09
C GLU A 162 2.49 3.74 -5.18
N ALA A 163 2.42 3.12 -6.35
CA ALA A 163 3.23 3.49 -7.51
C ALA A 163 2.80 4.83 -8.14
N THR A 164 3.78 5.63 -8.52
CA THR A 164 3.60 6.86 -9.30
C THR A 164 3.74 6.65 -10.81
N ALA A 165 3.88 5.39 -11.26
CA ALA A 165 4.10 5.07 -12.67
C ALA A 165 2.93 5.55 -13.55
N SER A 166 3.27 6.05 -14.74
CA SER A 166 2.30 6.41 -15.77
C SER A 166 1.59 5.15 -16.26
N ILE A 167 0.35 4.97 -15.83
CA ILE A 167 -0.56 3.92 -16.25
C ILE A 167 -1.70 4.64 -16.97
N ASP A 168 -2.29 4.01 -18.01
CA ASP A 168 -3.47 4.56 -18.66
C ASP A 168 -4.66 4.69 -17.69
N SER A 169 -5.56 5.63 -17.95
CA SER A 169 -6.65 5.96 -17.04
C SER A 169 -7.61 4.79 -16.76
N TYR A 170 -7.81 3.89 -17.72
CA TYR A 170 -8.67 2.73 -17.53
C TYR A 170 -8.06 1.73 -16.55
N THR A 171 -6.80 1.37 -16.78
CA THR A 171 -6.03 0.49 -15.87
C THR A 171 -5.89 1.13 -14.48
N GLU A 172 -5.73 2.45 -14.42
CA GLU A 172 -5.69 3.17 -13.15
C GLU A 172 -7.01 3.02 -12.37
N MET A 173 -8.15 3.19 -13.00
CA MET A 173 -9.45 3.00 -12.37
C MET A 173 -9.64 1.57 -11.85
N GLN A 174 -9.20 0.57 -12.62
CA GLN A 174 -9.20 -0.83 -12.16
C GLN A 174 -8.36 -1.02 -10.91
N ILE A 175 -7.14 -0.50 -10.88
CA ILE A 175 -6.23 -0.58 -9.74
C ILE A 175 -6.84 0.11 -8.51
N GLN A 176 -7.44 1.30 -8.66
CA GLN A 176 -8.08 2.01 -7.56
C GLN A 176 -9.29 1.25 -7.00
N THR A 177 -10.06 0.59 -7.87
CA THR A 177 -11.18 -0.26 -7.45
C THR A 177 -10.69 -1.49 -6.71
N ALA A 178 -9.65 -2.14 -7.22
CA ALA A 178 -9.00 -3.29 -6.58
C ALA A 178 -8.40 -2.92 -5.22
N LEU A 179 -7.75 -1.75 -5.12
CA LEU A 179 -7.18 -1.24 -3.88
C LEU A 179 -8.23 -1.02 -2.79
N ARG A 180 -9.36 -0.39 -3.14
CA ARG A 180 -10.49 -0.23 -2.20
C ARG A 180 -11.00 -1.58 -1.70
N LYS A 181 -11.15 -2.55 -2.61
CA LYS A 181 -11.58 -3.90 -2.26
C LYS A 181 -10.57 -4.63 -1.37
N LEU A 182 -9.29 -4.42 -1.61
CA LEU A 182 -8.20 -4.99 -0.81
C LEU A 182 -8.21 -4.44 0.63
N LEU A 183 -8.46 -3.15 0.81
CA LEU A 183 -8.50 -2.48 2.13
C LEU A 183 -9.78 -2.76 2.93
N GLU A 184 -10.85 -3.20 2.27
CA GLU A 184 -12.15 -3.41 2.90
C GLU A 184 -12.06 -4.40 4.07
N GLY A 185 -12.43 -3.94 5.28
CA GLY A 185 -12.39 -4.74 6.51
C GLY A 185 -11.01 -5.02 7.10
N ARG A 186 -9.96 -4.38 6.59
CA ARG A 186 -8.57 -4.53 7.04
C ARG A 186 -8.01 -3.21 7.59
N THR A 187 -6.93 -3.33 8.34
CA THR A 187 -6.16 -2.16 8.80
C THR A 187 -5.12 -1.80 7.72
N GLY A 188 -5.12 -0.55 7.26
CA GLY A 188 -4.27 -0.09 6.17
C GLY A 188 -3.23 0.94 6.58
N LEU A 189 -1.98 0.77 6.15
CA LEU A 189 -0.95 1.81 6.15
C LEU A 189 -0.51 2.02 4.70
N VAL A 190 -0.84 3.18 4.14
CA VAL A 190 -0.69 3.45 2.71
C VAL A 190 0.27 4.61 2.49
N ILE A 191 1.39 4.39 1.78
CA ILE A 191 2.17 5.49 1.21
C ILE A 191 1.41 5.97 -0.02
N ALA A 192 0.65 7.04 0.14
CA ALA A 192 -0.26 7.50 -0.89
C ALA A 192 0.39 8.59 -1.76
N HIS A 193 0.38 8.35 -3.06
CA HIS A 193 0.84 9.27 -4.09
C HIS A 193 -0.31 9.77 -4.98
N ARG A 194 -1.53 9.24 -4.80
CA ARG A 194 -2.71 9.58 -5.59
C ARG A 194 -3.78 10.19 -4.71
N LEU A 195 -4.42 11.24 -5.24
CA LEU A 195 -5.46 11.95 -4.52
C LEU A 195 -6.63 11.04 -4.13
N ALA A 196 -7.09 10.19 -5.05
CA ALA A 196 -8.19 9.26 -4.80
C ALA A 196 -7.89 8.32 -3.62
N THR A 197 -6.65 7.85 -3.49
CA THR A 197 -6.22 7.02 -2.36
C THR A 197 -6.21 7.81 -1.05
N ILE A 198 -5.65 9.04 -1.07
CA ILE A 198 -5.57 9.91 0.11
C ILE A 198 -6.97 10.23 0.65
N ARG A 199 -7.90 10.62 -0.25
CA ARG A 199 -9.29 10.93 0.12
C ARG A 199 -10.06 9.72 0.66
N GLY A 200 -9.67 8.52 0.26
CA GLY A 200 -10.28 7.27 0.72
C GLY A 200 -9.77 6.77 2.07
N CYS A 201 -8.78 7.43 2.67
CA CYS A 201 -8.23 7.05 3.97
C CYS A 201 -8.95 7.78 5.11
N ASP A 202 -9.08 7.09 6.25
CA ASP A 202 -9.72 7.65 7.45
C ASP A 202 -8.91 8.78 8.07
N ARG A 203 -7.58 8.69 7.98
CA ARG A 203 -6.64 9.64 8.56
C ARG A 203 -5.38 9.75 7.71
N ILE A 204 -4.77 10.92 7.75
CA ILE A 204 -3.54 11.26 7.06
C ILE A 204 -2.49 11.67 8.07
N ILE A 205 -1.29 11.10 7.95
CA ILE A 205 -0.09 11.50 8.69
C ILE A 205 0.87 12.14 7.69
N VAL A 206 1.20 13.40 7.93
CA VAL A 206 2.14 14.16 7.10
C VAL A 206 3.52 14.11 7.72
N LEU A 207 4.47 13.54 6.99
CA LEU A 207 5.86 13.44 7.40
C LEU A 207 6.69 14.53 6.75
N LYS A 208 7.55 15.16 7.55
CA LYS A 208 8.57 16.10 7.08
C LYS A 208 9.84 15.92 7.91
N ASP A 209 10.96 15.82 7.24
CA ASP A 209 12.30 15.70 7.86
C ASP A 209 12.34 14.62 8.97
N GLY A 210 11.73 13.45 8.68
CA GLY A 210 11.70 12.31 9.59
C GLY A 210 10.82 12.49 10.82
N ARG A 211 9.90 13.45 10.86
CA ARG A 211 8.98 13.73 11.96
C ARG A 211 7.55 13.79 11.47
N ILE A 212 6.60 13.47 12.36
CA ILE A 212 5.18 13.74 12.10
C ILE A 212 4.98 15.25 12.26
N PHE A 213 4.56 15.91 11.19
CA PHE A 213 4.38 17.34 11.11
C PHE A 213 2.92 17.77 11.25
N GLU A 214 2.02 17.03 10.60
CA GLU A 214 0.57 17.23 10.68
C GLU A 214 -0.13 15.87 10.73
N GLU A 215 -1.30 15.84 11.32
CA GLU A 215 -2.17 14.68 11.39
C GLU A 215 -3.63 15.14 11.42
N GLY A 216 -4.50 14.41 10.71
CA GLY A 216 -5.94 14.70 10.65
C GLY A 216 -6.59 14.07 9.42
N THR A 217 -7.87 14.39 9.20
CA THR A 217 -8.60 14.04 7.98
C THR A 217 -8.20 14.95 6.82
N HIS A 218 -8.61 14.59 5.61
CA HIS A 218 -8.39 15.40 4.40
C HIS A 218 -8.92 16.84 4.57
N GLU A 219 -10.15 16.99 5.02
CA GLU A 219 -10.81 18.30 5.18
C GLU A 219 -10.15 19.12 6.29
N GLU A 220 -9.81 18.49 7.43
CA GLU A 220 -9.14 19.18 8.53
C GLU A 220 -7.78 19.73 8.11
N LEU A 221 -6.98 18.90 7.41
CA LEU A 221 -5.65 19.31 6.97
C LEU A 221 -5.67 20.37 5.89
N LEU A 222 -6.64 20.33 4.97
CA LEU A 222 -6.85 21.43 3.99
C LEU A 222 -7.21 22.72 4.67
N SER A 223 -8.11 22.68 5.68
CA SER A 223 -8.56 23.87 6.41
C SER A 223 -7.44 24.55 7.20
N LYS A 224 -6.46 23.76 7.68
CA LYS A 224 -5.27 24.27 8.38
C LYS A 224 -4.33 25.08 7.49
N LYS A 225 -4.43 24.94 6.15
CA LYS A 225 -3.56 25.61 5.16
C LYS A 225 -2.06 25.40 5.42
N GLY A 226 -1.70 24.24 5.97
CA GLY A 226 -0.35 23.86 6.34
C GLY A 226 0.42 23.17 5.22
N LEU A 227 1.36 22.29 5.60
CA LEU A 227 2.18 21.54 4.66
C LEU A 227 1.33 20.63 3.76
N TYR A 228 0.32 19.95 4.33
CA TYR A 228 -0.59 19.11 3.57
C TYR A 228 -1.29 19.89 2.46
N ALA A 229 -1.89 21.04 2.80
CA ALA A 229 -2.57 21.88 1.82
C ALA A 229 -1.61 22.36 0.71
N SER A 230 -0.37 22.68 1.06
CA SER A 230 0.67 23.04 0.08
C SER A 230 1.04 21.88 -0.84
N LEU A 231 1.22 20.67 -0.30
CA LEU A 231 1.48 19.47 -1.09
C LEU A 231 0.30 19.10 -1.99
N TYR A 232 -0.92 19.28 -1.48
CA TYR A 232 -2.14 19.07 -2.22
C TYR A 232 -2.21 20.02 -3.44
N THR A 233 -2.01 21.31 -3.22
CA THR A 233 -2.02 22.33 -4.29
C THR A 233 -0.96 22.05 -5.35
N LEU A 234 0.24 21.67 -4.95
CA LEU A 234 1.35 21.39 -5.87
C LEU A 234 1.12 20.15 -6.74
N ASN A 235 0.51 19.11 -6.17
CA ASN A 235 0.41 17.82 -6.86
C ASN A 235 -0.96 17.56 -7.50
N TYR A 236 -2.02 18.23 -7.05
CA TYR A 236 -3.40 17.85 -7.39
C TYR A 236 -4.33 19.00 -7.76
N ALA A 237 -4.00 20.27 -7.50
CA ALA A 237 -4.88 21.42 -7.78
C ALA A 237 -5.27 21.56 -9.26
N SER A 238 -4.49 20.97 -10.17
CA SER A 238 -4.81 20.95 -11.61
C SER A 238 -5.97 19.99 -11.97
N PHE A 239 -6.40 19.13 -11.05
CA PHE A 239 -7.46 18.14 -11.28
C PHE A 239 -8.81 18.57 -10.67
N ASP A 240 -8.81 19.47 -9.68
CA ASP A 240 -10.03 19.96 -9.02
C ASP A 240 -10.70 21.15 -9.75
N ASP A 241 -10.03 21.73 -10.76
CA ASP A 241 -10.57 22.82 -11.59
C ASP A 241 -11.48 22.32 -12.74
N ILE A 242 -11.80 21.03 -12.82
CA ILE A 242 -12.81 20.51 -13.74
C ILE A 242 -14.16 20.54 -13.02
N PRO A 243 -15.10 21.45 -13.36
CA PRO A 243 -16.43 21.46 -12.76
C PRO A 243 -17.13 20.13 -13.06
N GLU A 244 -17.77 19.53 -12.05
CA GLU A 244 -18.61 18.32 -12.19
C GLU A 244 -19.84 18.52 -13.12
N ASP A 245 -20.03 19.70 -13.72
CA ASP A 245 -21.20 20.08 -14.51
C ASP A 245 -21.09 19.80 -16.03
N SER A 246 -20.18 18.95 -16.50
CA SER A 246 -20.08 18.66 -17.95
C SER A 246 -20.68 17.32 -18.42
N GLU A 247 -21.42 16.58 -17.58
CA GLU A 247 -22.10 15.33 -17.98
C GLU A 247 -23.58 15.49 -18.39
N GLU A 248 -24.09 16.70 -18.58
CA GLU A 248 -25.39 16.89 -19.24
C GLU A 248 -25.24 17.75 -20.49
N LYS A 249 -24.74 17.19 -21.58
CA LYS A 249 -25.10 17.51 -22.99
C LYS A 249 -24.14 16.86 -23.96
N LEU A 250 -24.42 15.62 -24.31
CA LEU A 250 -24.21 15.12 -25.70
C LEU A 250 -25.07 13.88 -25.91
#